data_1e6f22dc29b438ef2b392c67161ece79
#
_entry.id   1e6f22dc29b438ef2b392c67161ece79
#
_cell.length_a   1.000
_cell.length_b   1.000
_cell.length_c   1.000
_cell.angle_alpha   90.00
_cell.angle_beta   90.00
_cell.angle_gamma   90.00
#
_symmetry.space_group_name_H-M   'P 1'
#
loop_
_entity.id
_entity.type
_entity.pdbx_description
1 polymer ?
#
loop_
_entity_poly.entity_id
_entity_poly.type
_entity_poly.pdbx_seq_one_letter_code
_entity_poly.pdbx_strand_id
1 'polypeptide(L)'
;MAKSKMLKLLSKLSAAALSVLTLTSVSTNTVKADDPTPKELTQVITGVELLDASDTKQNVTSEGDYAVRTGNAYKLRVTFDLKQYNENLNNGDYFTFDIPAPMTVYNGTQQLVDPATQVTIGEAVVTSSGNDKGGKAKITLKNLDKYLAATGGDKVKDVSGNFAASFRFLKDQTKTPISFNSSSMKQEVTHTYTSKTITGPKVGTENYAKSGGQASRQEWTSEKLAAIGSVSSGNEMSNWRVRVNTEKQDFGQNIVLHDTIPNDDTSYTPAQYIPESLKIYKADITGGTSAVPPGAELMVEGTDYTVAWNSNYTSFDVTLKDGTASYFVTYSTTTPNDGTKVANIVALSLADGTKLAQNTSRPGALSMKAEATSLISGTIVASTAYQIKINKTDAFTLSPVQGAVYTVTAADDASETTEVTTNEKGVALTKTYDQKWEGKTFKIKEKTAPAGYKL
;
A
#
# COMPACT_ATOMS: atom_id res chain seq x y z
N MET A 1 36.22 -2.64 -61.65
CA MET A 1 35.14 -2.44 -62.61
C MET A 1 33.74 -2.75 -62.05
N ALA A 2 33.44 -2.39 -60.80
CA ALA A 2 32.13 -2.69 -60.18
C ALA A 2 31.41 -1.45 -59.55
N LYS A 3 31.94 -0.25 -59.74
CA LYS A 3 31.36 1.00 -59.24
C LYS A 3 30.61 1.86 -60.27
N SER A 4 30.61 1.45 -61.54
CA SER A 4 30.04 2.24 -62.63
C SER A 4 28.65 1.78 -63.10
N LYS A 5 28.13 0.64 -62.59
CA LYS A 5 26.80 0.14 -63.01
C LYS A 5 25.66 0.47 -62.03
N MET A 6 25.99 0.96 -60.84
CA MET A 6 24.96 1.29 -59.82
C MET A 6 24.45 2.75 -59.92
N LEU A 7 25.17 3.60 -60.66
CA LEU A 7 24.81 5.02 -60.79
C LEU A 7 23.90 5.32 -62.01
N LYS A 8 23.61 4.35 -62.84
CA LYS A 8 22.70 4.50 -63.98
C LYS A 8 21.29 3.94 -63.81
N LEU A 9 21.00 3.33 -62.65
CA LEU A 9 19.66 2.84 -62.32
C LEU A 9 18.86 3.80 -61.44
N LEU A 10 19.49 4.84 -60.91
CA LEU A 10 18.85 5.87 -60.07
C LEU A 10 18.44 7.13 -60.82
N SER A 11 18.64 7.22 -62.15
CA SER A 11 18.29 8.40 -62.95
C SER A 11 17.06 8.23 -63.84
N LYS A 12 16.27 7.17 -63.68
CA LYS A 12 15.03 6.96 -64.47
C LYS A 12 13.75 6.76 -63.63
N LEU A 13 13.79 7.11 -62.34
CA LEU A 13 12.60 7.05 -61.45
C LEU A 13 12.27 8.40 -60.77
N SER A 14 12.56 9.52 -61.45
CA SER A 14 12.27 10.84 -60.91
C SER A 14 11.54 11.73 -61.93
N ALA A 15 10.41 11.26 -62.41
CA ALA A 15 9.48 12.17 -63.12
C ALA A 15 8.08 11.55 -63.16
N ALA A 16 7.51 11.24 -62.03
CA ALA A 16 6.05 11.12 -61.89
C ALA A 16 5.67 11.28 -60.42
N ALA A 17 4.88 12.27 -60.10
CA ALA A 17 4.17 12.49 -58.87
C ALA A 17 5.06 12.94 -57.65
N LEU A 18 5.69 14.12 -57.74
CA LEU A 18 5.90 14.95 -56.57
C LEU A 18 4.64 15.79 -56.36
N SER A 19 3.53 15.21 -55.94
CA SER A 19 2.50 15.97 -55.23
C SER A 19 3.10 16.27 -53.86
N VAL A 20 3.55 17.52 -53.71
CA VAL A 20 3.95 18.07 -52.44
C VAL A 20 2.73 18.03 -51.52
N LEU A 21 2.63 16.98 -50.72
CA LEU A 21 1.83 17.03 -49.52
C LEU A 21 2.60 17.90 -48.55
N THR A 22 2.36 19.20 -48.61
CA THR A 22 2.66 20.10 -47.49
C THR A 22 1.76 19.58 -46.35
N LEU A 23 2.31 18.70 -45.51
CA LEU A 23 1.81 18.54 -44.16
C LEU A 23 2.06 19.91 -43.47
N THR A 24 1.11 20.84 -43.66
CA THR A 24 0.91 21.85 -42.64
C THR A 24 0.60 21.06 -41.39
N SER A 25 1.54 21.00 -40.45
CA SER A 25 1.24 20.63 -39.09
C SER A 25 0.21 21.67 -38.62
N VAL A 26 -1.06 21.33 -38.79
CA VAL A 26 -2.11 21.92 -37.98
C VAL A 26 -1.72 21.43 -36.58
N SER A 27 -1.07 22.28 -35.82
CA SER A 27 -1.03 22.09 -34.37
C SER A 27 -2.51 22.22 -33.98
N THR A 28 -3.18 21.08 -33.92
CA THR A 28 -4.34 20.95 -33.11
C THR A 28 -3.85 21.27 -31.71
N ASN A 29 -4.03 22.52 -31.29
CA ASN A 29 -4.21 22.78 -29.88
C ASN A 29 -5.41 21.96 -29.49
N THR A 30 -5.16 20.67 -29.14
CA THR A 30 -6.06 19.97 -28.26
C THR A 30 -6.10 20.82 -27.01
N VAL A 31 -7.12 21.65 -26.88
CA VAL A 31 -7.55 22.14 -25.59
C VAL A 31 -7.74 20.85 -24.80
N LYS A 32 -6.74 20.48 -23.99
CA LYS A 32 -6.95 19.52 -22.91
C LYS A 32 -8.16 20.09 -22.19
N ALA A 33 -9.27 19.38 -22.20
CA ALA A 33 -10.32 19.66 -21.25
C ALA A 33 -9.60 19.72 -19.90
N ASP A 34 -9.70 20.85 -19.21
CA ASP A 34 -9.09 21.02 -17.90
C ASP A 34 -9.43 19.79 -17.09
N ASP A 35 -8.43 19.09 -16.57
CA ASP A 35 -8.67 17.97 -15.68
C ASP A 35 -9.60 18.47 -14.57
N PRO A 36 -10.71 17.80 -14.29
CA PRO A 36 -11.66 18.29 -13.31
C PRO A 36 -10.96 18.55 -11.99
N THR A 37 -11.16 19.74 -11.42
CA THR A 37 -10.54 20.12 -10.14
C THR A 37 -10.91 19.07 -9.08
N PRO A 38 -9.90 18.48 -8.39
CA PRO A 38 -10.14 17.51 -7.33
C PRO A 38 -11.08 18.06 -6.26
N LYS A 39 -12.06 17.28 -5.86
CA LYS A 39 -13.05 17.65 -4.84
C LYS A 39 -12.92 16.80 -3.58
N GLU A 40 -13.31 17.35 -2.46
CA GLU A 40 -13.47 16.61 -1.23
C GLU A 40 -14.78 15.81 -1.26
N LEU A 41 -14.69 14.52 -0.92
CA LEU A 41 -15.81 13.60 -0.84
C LEU A 41 -16.27 13.54 0.61
N THR A 42 -17.50 13.95 0.86
CA THR A 42 -18.08 14.00 2.22
C THR A 42 -19.02 12.82 2.48
N GLN A 43 -19.25 12.47 3.74
CA GLN A 43 -20.17 11.41 4.17
C GLN A 43 -19.93 10.06 3.50
N VAL A 44 -18.67 9.67 3.36
CA VAL A 44 -18.24 8.42 2.72
C VAL A 44 -17.73 7.38 3.71
N ILE A 45 -17.30 7.79 4.90
CA ILE A 45 -16.81 6.86 5.93
C ILE A 45 -18.02 6.25 6.65
N THR A 46 -18.07 4.92 6.65
CA THR A 46 -19.21 4.14 7.14
C THR A 46 -18.93 3.43 8.46
N GLY A 47 -17.67 3.35 8.88
CA GLY A 47 -17.32 2.68 10.14
C GLY A 47 -15.87 2.91 10.55
N VAL A 48 -15.65 2.82 11.86
CA VAL A 48 -14.34 2.83 12.51
C VAL A 48 -14.28 1.66 13.46
N GLU A 49 -13.29 0.80 13.32
CA GLU A 49 -13.12 -0.40 14.15
C GLU A 49 -11.71 -0.46 14.74
N LEU A 50 -11.58 -1.07 15.92
CA LEU A 50 -10.30 -1.34 16.55
C LEU A 50 -9.81 -2.74 16.16
N LEU A 51 -8.58 -2.82 15.69
CA LEU A 51 -7.85 -4.06 15.44
C LEU A 51 -6.60 -4.12 16.33
N ASP A 52 -6.14 -5.32 16.66
CA ASP A 52 -4.78 -5.51 17.18
C ASP A 52 -3.73 -5.45 16.06
N ALA A 53 -2.47 -5.59 16.43
CA ALA A 53 -1.38 -5.58 15.46
C ALA A 53 -1.42 -6.75 14.45
N SER A 54 -2.21 -7.81 14.75
CA SER A 54 -2.42 -8.97 13.88
C SER A 54 -3.67 -8.86 13.01
N ASP A 55 -4.25 -7.65 12.89
CA ASP A 55 -5.48 -7.36 12.16
C ASP A 55 -6.74 -8.07 12.70
N THR A 56 -6.67 -8.58 13.95
CA THR A 56 -7.83 -9.18 14.61
C THR A 56 -8.72 -8.09 15.22
N LYS A 57 -10.00 -8.10 14.87
CA LYS A 57 -10.98 -7.16 15.40
C LYS A 57 -11.10 -7.32 16.92
N GLN A 58 -11.04 -6.22 17.63
CA GLN A 58 -11.23 -6.15 19.06
C GLN A 58 -12.69 -5.85 19.40
N ASN A 59 -13.20 -6.52 20.42
CA ASN A 59 -14.56 -6.29 20.91
C ASN A 59 -14.54 -5.35 22.12
N VAL A 60 -15.66 -4.64 22.29
CA VAL A 60 -15.90 -3.85 23.49
C VAL A 60 -16.07 -4.81 24.67
N THR A 61 -15.55 -4.45 25.84
CA THR A 61 -15.74 -5.22 27.08
C THR A 61 -17.19 -5.15 27.55
N SER A 62 -17.54 -5.94 28.57
CA SER A 62 -18.85 -5.84 29.24
C SER A 62 -19.10 -4.47 29.86
N GLU A 63 -18.03 -3.71 30.12
CA GLU A 63 -18.11 -2.34 30.65
C GLU A 63 -18.24 -1.27 29.57
N GLY A 64 -18.32 -1.65 28.30
CA GLY A 64 -18.55 -0.76 27.17
C GLY A 64 -17.30 -0.02 26.68
N ASP A 65 -16.10 -0.49 27.00
CA ASP A 65 -14.83 0.09 26.54
C ASP A 65 -13.92 -0.91 25.86
N TYR A 66 -12.96 -0.41 25.08
CA TYR A 66 -11.87 -1.21 24.53
C TYR A 66 -10.74 -1.28 25.55
N ALA A 67 -10.43 -2.49 26.03
CA ALA A 67 -9.29 -2.74 26.89
C ALA A 67 -8.03 -2.95 26.03
N VAL A 68 -7.07 -2.05 26.12
CA VAL A 68 -5.83 -2.07 25.37
C VAL A 68 -4.62 -1.93 26.30
N ARG A 69 -3.42 -2.19 25.78
CA ARG A 69 -2.17 -2.06 26.54
C ARG A 69 -1.46 -0.77 26.15
N THR A 70 -1.09 0.03 27.12
CA THR A 70 -0.25 1.21 26.91
C THR A 70 1.09 0.80 26.28
N GLY A 71 1.52 1.55 25.26
CA GLY A 71 2.74 1.28 24.52
C GLY A 71 2.60 0.26 23.39
N ASN A 72 1.55 -0.58 23.37
CA ASN A 72 1.33 -1.54 22.30
C ASN A 72 0.72 -0.86 21.05
N ALA A 73 1.05 -1.40 19.88
CA ALA A 73 0.46 -0.98 18.62
C ALA A 73 -0.93 -1.63 18.44
N TYR A 74 -1.89 -0.82 18.02
CA TYR A 74 -3.22 -1.19 17.56
C TYR A 74 -3.48 -0.50 16.23
N LYS A 75 -4.53 -0.90 15.52
CA LYS A 75 -4.93 -0.26 14.26
C LYS A 75 -6.39 0.21 14.34
N LEU A 76 -6.63 1.41 13.83
CA LEU A 76 -7.98 1.86 13.48
C LEU A 76 -8.25 1.48 12.05
N ARG A 77 -9.20 0.58 11.81
CA ARG A 77 -9.72 0.29 10.47
C ARG A 77 -10.89 1.19 10.18
N VAL A 78 -10.77 1.98 9.12
CA VAL A 78 -11.77 2.90 8.62
C VAL A 78 -12.34 2.33 7.34
N THR A 79 -13.64 2.10 7.31
CA THR A 79 -14.36 1.58 6.14
C THR A 79 -15.06 2.72 5.42
N PHE A 80 -15.02 2.72 4.10
CA PHE A 80 -15.63 3.76 3.27
C PHE A 80 -16.41 3.19 2.09
N ASP A 81 -17.39 3.97 1.61
CA ASP A 81 -18.24 3.68 0.46
C ASP A 81 -18.53 4.99 -0.28
N LEU A 82 -18.08 5.06 -1.54
CA LEU A 82 -18.21 6.23 -2.42
C LEU A 82 -19.41 6.13 -3.36
N LYS A 83 -20.32 5.17 -3.16
CA LYS A 83 -21.44 4.88 -4.06
C LYS A 83 -22.30 6.10 -4.39
N GLN A 84 -22.44 7.03 -3.47
CA GLN A 84 -23.18 8.28 -3.72
C GLN A 84 -22.53 9.19 -4.78
N TYR A 85 -21.26 8.92 -5.13
CA TYR A 85 -20.50 9.64 -6.15
C TYR A 85 -20.31 8.83 -7.45
N ASN A 86 -21.05 7.71 -7.59
CA ASN A 86 -20.99 6.89 -8.79
C ASN A 86 -21.02 7.74 -10.07
N GLU A 87 -20.15 7.38 -11.02
CA GLU A 87 -20.00 8.04 -12.33
C GLU A 87 -19.47 9.49 -12.30
N ASN A 88 -19.26 10.05 -11.10
CA ASN A 88 -18.78 11.41 -10.88
C ASN A 88 -17.45 11.45 -10.10
N LEU A 89 -16.72 10.33 -10.07
CA LEU A 89 -15.41 10.24 -9.44
C LEU A 89 -14.31 10.60 -10.44
N ASN A 90 -13.32 11.37 -10.01
CA ASN A 90 -12.18 11.79 -10.80
C ASN A 90 -10.85 11.46 -10.09
N ASN A 91 -9.78 11.35 -10.88
CA ASN A 91 -8.44 11.30 -10.31
C ASN A 91 -8.19 12.55 -9.46
N GLY A 92 -7.64 12.36 -8.26
CA GLY A 92 -7.39 13.44 -7.32
C GLY A 92 -8.54 13.72 -6.34
N ASP A 93 -9.75 13.25 -6.57
CA ASP A 93 -10.83 13.34 -5.57
C ASP A 93 -10.39 12.66 -4.29
N TYR A 94 -10.76 13.23 -3.14
CA TYR A 94 -10.22 12.76 -1.87
C TYR A 94 -11.22 12.91 -0.72
N PHE A 95 -10.97 12.20 0.36
CA PHE A 95 -11.60 12.41 1.66
C PHE A 95 -10.57 12.31 2.78
N THR A 96 -10.92 12.83 3.95
CA THR A 96 -10.02 12.86 5.10
C THR A 96 -10.64 12.19 6.32
N PHE A 97 -9.79 11.67 7.19
CA PHE A 97 -10.17 11.11 8.48
C PHE A 97 -9.22 11.65 9.55
N ASP A 98 -9.79 12.34 10.54
CA ASP A 98 -9.03 12.86 11.66
C ASP A 98 -8.91 11.79 12.75
N ILE A 99 -7.69 11.54 13.20
CA ILE A 99 -7.38 10.63 14.30
C ILE A 99 -7.12 11.48 15.54
N PRO A 100 -8.02 11.45 16.54
CA PRO A 100 -7.96 12.40 17.66
C PRO A 100 -6.82 12.13 18.65
N ALA A 101 -6.45 13.16 19.42
CA ALA A 101 -5.71 12.99 20.67
C ALA A 101 -6.55 12.12 21.64
N PRO A 102 -5.94 11.37 22.57
CA PRO A 102 -4.50 11.26 22.84
C PRO A 102 -3.81 10.10 22.08
N MET A 103 -4.30 9.70 20.91
CA MET A 103 -3.67 8.68 20.10
C MET A 103 -2.35 9.21 19.52
N THR A 104 -1.32 8.38 19.54
CA THR A 104 -0.07 8.63 18.82
C THR A 104 -0.09 7.77 17.56
N VAL A 105 -0.10 8.40 16.39
CA VAL A 105 -0.04 7.75 15.08
C VAL A 105 1.29 8.00 14.40
N TYR A 106 1.57 7.23 13.36
CA TYR A 106 2.82 7.29 12.61
C TYR A 106 2.55 7.72 11.18
N ASN A 107 3.49 8.46 10.60
CA ASN A 107 3.45 8.80 9.18
C ASN A 107 3.51 7.53 8.35
N GLY A 108 2.76 7.50 7.24
CA GLY A 108 2.80 6.38 6.33
C GLY A 108 1.96 6.61 5.10
N THR A 109 2.23 5.81 4.07
CA THR A 109 1.49 5.82 2.80
C THR A 109 1.16 4.39 2.42
N GLN A 110 -0.06 4.14 2.00
CA GLN A 110 -0.54 2.86 1.49
C GLN A 110 -1.16 3.05 0.12
N GLN A 111 -0.69 2.27 -0.86
CA GLN A 111 -1.36 2.17 -2.15
C GLN A 111 -2.58 1.26 -2.00
N LEU A 112 -3.74 1.74 -2.41
CA LEU A 112 -4.98 0.97 -2.38
C LEU A 112 -5.18 0.36 -3.76
N VAL A 113 -5.00 -0.96 -3.81
CA VAL A 113 -5.02 -1.74 -5.05
C VAL A 113 -6.34 -2.47 -5.16
N ASP A 114 -6.96 -2.42 -6.34
CA ASP A 114 -8.10 -3.25 -6.65
C ASP A 114 -7.63 -4.69 -6.91
N PRO A 115 -8.10 -5.68 -6.12
CA PRO A 115 -7.59 -7.04 -6.21
C PRO A 115 -7.94 -7.76 -7.52
N ALA A 116 -8.99 -7.33 -8.22
CA ALA A 116 -9.41 -7.96 -9.46
C ALA A 116 -8.54 -7.51 -10.65
N THR A 117 -8.20 -6.23 -10.73
CA THR A 117 -7.44 -5.66 -11.85
C THR A 117 -5.97 -5.44 -11.53
N GLN A 118 -5.57 -5.51 -10.26
CA GLN A 118 -4.24 -5.13 -9.76
C GLN A 118 -3.87 -3.67 -10.04
N VAL A 119 -4.85 -2.82 -10.34
CA VAL A 119 -4.64 -1.39 -10.53
C VAL A 119 -4.72 -0.67 -9.19
N THR A 120 -3.75 0.18 -8.91
CA THR A 120 -3.81 1.10 -7.77
C THR A 120 -4.80 2.21 -8.07
N ILE A 121 -5.99 2.17 -7.47
CA ILE A 121 -7.05 3.17 -7.68
C ILE A 121 -7.22 4.14 -6.51
N GLY A 122 -6.40 4.02 -5.49
CA GLY A 122 -6.37 4.95 -4.36
C GLY A 122 -5.02 4.96 -3.65
N GLU A 123 -4.84 5.97 -2.83
CA GLU A 123 -3.69 6.10 -1.93
C GLU A 123 -4.15 6.69 -0.60
N ALA A 124 -3.80 6.02 0.50
CA ALA A 124 -4.00 6.53 1.85
C ALA A 124 -2.67 7.07 2.40
N VAL A 125 -2.66 8.32 2.82
CA VAL A 125 -1.51 8.97 3.46
C VAL A 125 -1.91 9.35 4.89
N VAL A 126 -1.19 8.84 5.88
CA VAL A 126 -1.35 9.21 7.29
C VAL A 126 -0.24 10.17 7.68
N THR A 127 -0.63 11.30 8.27
CA THR A 127 0.28 12.30 8.80
C THR A 127 0.08 12.43 10.31
N SER A 128 1.14 12.22 11.07
CA SER A 128 1.14 12.37 12.53
C SER A 128 1.20 13.84 12.94
N SER A 129 0.44 14.20 13.97
CA SER A 129 0.54 15.51 14.62
C SER A 129 1.55 15.50 15.81
N GLY A 130 2.19 14.37 16.05
CA GLY A 130 3.13 14.15 17.14
C GLY A 130 2.57 13.25 18.26
N ASN A 131 3.40 12.98 19.25
CA ASN A 131 3.02 12.12 20.38
C ASN A 131 1.81 12.67 21.12
N ASP A 132 0.84 11.80 21.42
CA ASP A 132 -0.43 12.12 22.11
C ASP A 132 -1.28 13.21 21.41
N LYS A 133 -1.04 13.49 20.12
CA LYS A 133 -1.74 14.57 19.38
C LYS A 133 -2.59 14.09 18.21
N GLY A 134 -2.68 12.78 18.02
CA GLY A 134 -3.41 12.23 16.89
C GLY A 134 -2.71 12.46 15.54
N GLY A 135 -3.53 12.63 14.52
CA GLY A 135 -3.07 12.86 13.14
C GLY A 135 -4.23 12.92 12.15
N LYS A 136 -3.89 12.87 10.89
CA LYS A 136 -4.86 12.90 9.79
C LYS A 136 -4.51 11.85 8.74
N ALA A 137 -5.51 11.11 8.28
CA ALA A 137 -5.41 10.31 7.07
C ALA A 137 -6.09 11.04 5.91
N LYS A 138 -5.47 11.06 4.74
CA LYS A 138 -6.05 11.54 3.48
C LYS A 138 -6.03 10.37 2.49
N ILE A 139 -7.19 10.07 1.94
CA ILE A 139 -7.38 9.05 0.92
C ILE A 139 -7.66 9.77 -0.39
N THR A 140 -6.84 9.52 -1.41
CA THR A 140 -6.94 10.17 -2.72
C THR A 140 -7.16 9.13 -3.81
N LEU A 141 -8.13 9.32 -4.67
CA LEU A 141 -8.37 8.46 -5.83
C LEU A 141 -7.32 8.71 -6.91
N LYS A 142 -6.86 7.63 -7.55
CA LYS A 142 -5.79 7.67 -8.57
C LYS A 142 -6.06 6.66 -9.68
N ASN A 143 -5.51 6.92 -10.86
CA ASN A 143 -5.49 5.97 -11.99
C ASN A 143 -6.87 5.36 -12.35
N LEU A 144 -7.96 6.10 -12.15
CA LEU A 144 -9.29 5.64 -12.54
C LEU A 144 -9.38 5.41 -14.05
N ASP A 145 -8.65 6.18 -14.84
CA ASP A 145 -8.47 6.00 -16.28
C ASP A 145 -7.82 4.66 -16.63
N LYS A 146 -6.79 4.26 -15.90
CA LYS A 146 -6.13 2.95 -16.07
C LYS A 146 -7.06 1.81 -15.66
N TYR A 147 -7.85 2.01 -14.60
CA TYR A 147 -8.84 1.04 -14.16
C TYR A 147 -9.91 0.83 -15.23
N LEU A 148 -10.44 1.91 -15.81
CA LEU A 148 -11.39 1.86 -16.91
C LEU A 148 -10.79 1.18 -18.15
N ALA A 149 -9.53 1.46 -18.47
CA ALA A 149 -8.85 0.79 -19.58
C ALA A 149 -8.68 -0.72 -19.33
N ALA A 150 -8.39 -1.12 -18.08
CA ALA A 150 -8.25 -2.54 -17.72
C ALA A 150 -9.57 -3.31 -17.71
N THR A 151 -10.68 -2.64 -17.39
CA THR A 151 -12.02 -3.26 -17.29
C THR A 151 -12.88 -3.06 -18.55
N GLY A 152 -12.45 -2.18 -19.47
CA GLY A 152 -13.22 -1.85 -20.67
C GLY A 152 -14.48 -1.02 -20.41
N GLY A 153 -14.67 -0.49 -19.18
CA GLY A 153 -15.83 0.32 -18.82
C GLY A 153 -15.65 1.81 -19.13
N ASP A 154 -16.74 2.56 -19.12
CA ASP A 154 -16.76 4.00 -19.44
C ASP A 154 -16.81 4.88 -18.20
N LYS A 155 -17.31 4.37 -17.07
CA LYS A 155 -17.45 5.07 -15.80
C LYS A 155 -17.12 4.16 -14.63
N VAL A 156 -16.48 4.75 -13.60
CA VAL A 156 -16.22 4.06 -12.34
C VAL A 156 -17.42 4.21 -11.42
N LYS A 157 -17.78 3.12 -10.74
CA LYS A 157 -18.86 3.09 -9.74
C LYS A 157 -18.58 2.11 -8.62
N ASP A 158 -19.40 2.16 -7.57
CA ASP A 158 -19.40 1.28 -6.41
C ASP A 158 -18.01 1.17 -5.75
N VAL A 159 -17.25 2.28 -5.78
CA VAL A 159 -15.95 2.33 -5.11
C VAL A 159 -16.16 2.23 -3.61
N SER A 160 -15.56 1.23 -3.02
CA SER A 160 -15.59 1.01 -1.56
C SER A 160 -14.29 0.37 -1.10
N GLY A 161 -14.06 0.40 0.20
CA GLY A 161 -12.85 -0.18 0.73
C GLY A 161 -12.64 0.12 2.20
N ASN A 162 -11.43 -0.13 2.62
CA ASN A 162 -10.97 0.23 3.97
C ASN A 162 -9.50 0.60 3.95
N PHE A 163 -9.09 1.35 4.95
CA PHE A 163 -7.69 1.47 5.34
C PHE A 163 -7.59 1.30 6.86
N ALA A 164 -6.42 0.91 7.34
CA ALA A 164 -6.13 0.80 8.75
C ALA A 164 -4.84 1.55 9.06
N ALA A 165 -4.87 2.40 10.08
CA ALA A 165 -3.73 3.17 10.57
C ALA A 165 -3.33 2.73 11.96
N SER A 166 -2.04 2.45 12.17
CA SER A 166 -1.51 2.09 13.48
C SER A 166 -1.46 3.29 14.42
N PHE A 167 -1.83 3.03 15.67
CA PHE A 167 -1.69 3.99 16.76
C PHE A 167 -1.23 3.32 18.06
N ARG A 168 -0.84 4.14 19.04
CA ARG A 168 -0.54 3.74 20.41
C ARG A 168 -1.07 4.77 21.39
N PHE A 169 -1.35 4.32 22.63
CA PHE A 169 -1.41 5.21 23.77
C PHE A 169 -0.05 5.18 24.46
N LEU A 170 0.57 6.34 24.65
CA LEU A 170 1.84 6.46 25.38
C LEU A 170 1.66 6.62 26.89
N LYS A 171 0.42 6.89 27.31
CA LYS A 171 0.00 7.02 28.71
C LYS A 171 -1.24 6.20 28.97
N ASP A 172 -1.42 5.78 30.21
CA ASP A 172 -2.61 5.07 30.64
C ASP A 172 -3.88 5.91 30.38
N GLN A 173 -4.94 5.25 29.96
CA GLN A 173 -6.26 5.82 29.75
C GLN A 173 -7.26 5.14 30.68
N THR A 174 -8.17 5.91 31.27
CA THR A 174 -9.21 5.38 32.16
C THR A 174 -10.57 5.78 31.61
N LYS A 175 -11.25 4.84 30.95
CA LYS A 175 -12.58 5.07 30.32
C LYS A 175 -12.62 6.39 29.52
N THR A 176 -11.57 6.62 28.71
CA THR A 176 -11.42 7.85 27.92
C THR A 176 -12.26 7.76 26.66
N PRO A 177 -13.30 8.57 26.49
CA PRO A 177 -14.06 8.63 25.25
C PRO A 177 -13.26 9.38 24.17
N ILE A 178 -13.20 8.83 22.99
CA ILE A 178 -12.55 9.43 21.81
C ILE A 178 -13.58 9.45 20.70
N SER A 179 -13.98 10.64 20.28
CA SER A 179 -14.95 10.86 19.20
C SER A 179 -14.22 11.07 17.87
N PHE A 180 -14.62 10.31 16.89
CA PHE A 180 -14.24 10.46 15.48
C PHE A 180 -15.36 11.19 14.78
N ASN A 181 -15.08 12.40 14.32
CA ASN A 181 -16.05 13.28 13.66
C ASN A 181 -15.33 14.10 12.58
N SER A 182 -15.76 13.98 11.33
CA SER A 182 -15.27 14.78 10.21
C SER A 182 -16.35 14.89 9.14
N SER A 183 -16.19 15.84 8.20
CA SER A 183 -17.09 15.99 7.04
C SER A 183 -17.20 14.72 6.19
N SER A 184 -16.19 13.88 6.23
CA SER A 184 -16.17 12.61 5.49
C SER A 184 -16.93 11.48 6.15
N MET A 185 -17.33 11.61 7.43
CA MET A 185 -18.07 10.58 8.16
C MET A 185 -19.57 10.68 7.93
N LYS A 186 -20.24 9.53 7.72
CA LYS A 186 -21.73 9.49 7.66
C LYS A 186 -22.38 9.79 9.01
N GLN A 187 -21.70 9.39 10.07
CA GLN A 187 -22.11 9.67 11.45
C GLN A 187 -20.90 9.71 12.37
N GLU A 188 -21.00 10.45 13.45
CA GLU A 188 -20.00 10.44 14.52
C GLU A 188 -19.92 9.05 15.16
N VAL A 189 -18.71 8.61 15.46
CA VAL A 189 -18.43 7.36 16.17
C VAL A 189 -17.59 7.68 17.40
N THR A 190 -18.04 7.23 18.57
CA THR A 190 -17.27 7.35 19.81
C THR A 190 -16.81 5.99 20.28
N HIS A 191 -15.52 5.83 20.51
CA HIS A 191 -14.94 4.69 21.20
C HIS A 191 -14.46 5.12 22.58
N THR A 192 -14.75 4.32 23.58
CA THR A 192 -14.18 4.49 24.92
C THR A 192 -13.02 3.54 25.12
N TYR A 193 -11.90 4.04 25.62
CA TYR A 193 -10.68 3.25 25.80
C TYR A 193 -10.23 3.23 27.25
N THR A 194 -9.87 2.05 27.72
CA THR A 194 -9.07 1.85 28.92
C THR A 194 -7.74 1.24 28.52
N SER A 195 -6.64 1.94 28.76
CA SER A 195 -5.30 1.43 28.52
C SER A 195 -4.51 1.41 29.82
N LYS A 196 -3.75 0.34 30.03
CA LYS A 196 -2.88 0.17 31.19
C LYS A 196 -1.48 -0.23 30.77
N THR A 197 -0.50 0.37 31.42
CA THR A 197 0.86 -0.11 31.41
C THR A 197 0.90 -1.44 32.13
N ILE A 198 1.25 -2.51 31.42
CA ILE A 198 1.47 -3.80 32.07
C ILE A 198 2.88 -3.76 32.67
N THR A 199 2.95 -3.65 33.99
CA THR A 199 4.11 -4.09 34.74
C THR A 199 4.04 -5.62 34.84
N GLY A 200 4.28 -6.30 33.71
CA GLY A 200 4.46 -7.74 33.72
C GLY A 200 5.75 -8.16 34.44
N PRO A 201 5.94 -9.46 34.71
CA PRO A 201 7.25 -9.95 35.10
C PRO A 201 8.23 -9.39 34.08
N LYS A 202 9.39 -8.87 34.52
CA LYS A 202 10.40 -8.27 33.65
C LYS A 202 10.64 -9.23 32.49
N VAL A 203 10.12 -8.92 31.31
CA VAL A 203 10.40 -9.70 30.11
C VAL A 203 11.90 -9.65 29.92
N GLY A 204 12.57 -10.78 30.06
CA GLY A 204 13.95 -10.87 29.67
C GLY A 204 14.97 -11.13 30.77
N THR A 205 14.75 -12.14 31.58
CA THR A 205 15.83 -12.93 32.19
C THR A 205 16.33 -14.03 31.28
N GLU A 206 15.76 -14.12 30.06
CA GLU A 206 16.13 -15.16 29.08
C GLU A 206 17.53 -14.87 28.55
N ASN A 207 18.38 -15.88 28.56
CA ASN A 207 19.76 -15.77 28.07
C ASN A 207 19.80 -15.40 26.59
N TYR A 208 18.77 -15.77 25.82
CA TYR A 208 18.59 -15.45 24.41
C TYR A 208 17.17 -14.98 24.17
N ALA A 209 17.00 -13.93 23.41
CA ALA A 209 15.67 -13.47 23.02
C ALA A 209 15.69 -12.73 21.68
N LYS A 210 14.58 -12.81 20.96
CA LYS A 210 14.33 -12.06 19.73
C LYS A 210 13.04 -11.29 19.84
N SER A 211 13.06 -10.05 19.38
CA SER A 211 11.87 -9.22 19.20
C SER A 211 11.94 -8.48 17.89
N GLY A 212 10.78 -8.11 17.38
CA GLY A 212 10.65 -7.31 16.18
C GLY A 212 9.47 -6.36 16.28
N GLY A 213 9.44 -5.38 15.43
CA GLY A 213 8.37 -4.42 15.34
C GLY A 213 8.59 -3.48 14.17
N GLN A 214 7.55 -2.75 13.83
CA GLN A 214 7.65 -1.74 12.79
C GLN A 214 8.58 -0.62 13.21
N ALA A 215 9.38 -0.14 12.28
CA ALA A 215 10.15 1.09 12.46
C ALA A 215 9.19 2.28 12.34
N SER A 216 9.41 3.28 13.19
CA SER A 216 8.87 4.61 12.94
C SER A 216 9.48 5.13 11.62
N ARG A 217 8.67 5.52 10.66
CA ARG A 217 9.13 6.13 9.39
C ARG A 217 9.92 7.43 9.59
N GLN A 218 9.89 8.03 10.76
CA GLN A 218 10.64 9.25 11.05
C GLN A 218 12.17 9.04 10.98
N GLU A 219 12.63 7.81 11.12
CA GLU A 219 14.07 7.50 11.08
C GLU A 219 14.59 7.22 9.66
N TRP A 220 13.70 6.76 8.74
CA TRP A 220 14.11 6.28 7.42
C TRP A 220 13.16 6.78 6.33
N THR A 221 13.56 7.84 5.65
CA THR A 221 12.85 8.34 4.46
C THR A 221 13.13 7.43 3.26
N SER A 222 12.26 7.51 2.23
CA SER A 222 12.50 6.82 0.96
C SER A 222 13.87 7.19 0.34
N GLU A 223 14.33 8.42 0.55
CA GLU A 223 15.64 8.89 0.11
C GLU A 223 16.78 8.21 0.87
N LYS A 224 16.66 8.05 2.20
CA LYS A 224 17.64 7.30 2.99
C LYS A 224 17.67 5.83 2.61
N LEU A 225 16.50 5.19 2.38
CA LEU A 225 16.42 3.81 1.93
C LEU A 225 17.07 3.64 0.55
N ALA A 226 16.80 4.54 -0.39
CA ALA A 226 17.42 4.52 -1.72
C ALA A 226 18.93 4.75 -1.66
N ALA A 227 19.41 5.62 -0.75
CA ALA A 227 20.83 5.91 -0.57
C ALA A 227 21.63 4.72 0.00
N ILE A 228 20.97 3.79 0.69
CA ILE A 228 21.59 2.56 1.20
C ILE A 228 21.95 1.60 0.05
N GLY A 229 21.27 1.66 -1.09
CA GLY A 229 21.58 0.87 -2.29
C GLY A 229 21.10 -0.58 -2.27
N SER A 230 20.81 -1.16 -1.10
CA SER A 230 20.34 -2.55 -0.96
C SER A 230 18.80 -2.70 -1.01
N VAL A 231 18.06 -1.60 -1.04
CA VAL A 231 16.60 -1.58 -1.04
C VAL A 231 16.01 -0.65 -2.09
N SER A 232 14.85 -1.01 -2.62
CA SER A 232 14.07 -0.13 -3.50
C SER A 232 13.28 0.90 -2.70
N SER A 233 13.08 2.08 -3.29
CA SER A 233 12.18 3.10 -2.73
C SER A 233 10.73 2.58 -2.60
N GLY A 234 10.01 3.08 -1.62
CA GLY A 234 8.58 2.74 -1.42
C GLY A 234 8.31 1.61 -0.42
N ASN A 235 9.34 0.95 0.09
CA ASN A 235 9.20 -0.01 1.18
C ASN A 235 9.20 0.70 2.55
N GLU A 236 8.49 0.13 3.49
CA GLU A 236 8.63 0.42 4.92
C GLU A 236 9.78 -0.41 5.51
N MET A 237 10.05 -0.19 6.79
CA MET A 237 11.06 -0.95 7.52
C MET A 237 10.46 -1.64 8.73
N SER A 238 11.02 -2.79 9.05
CA SER A 238 10.83 -3.47 10.33
C SER A 238 12.16 -3.57 11.04
N ASN A 239 12.17 -3.21 12.33
CA ASN A 239 13.34 -3.30 13.17
C ASN A 239 13.33 -4.61 13.97
N TRP A 240 14.46 -5.25 14.03
CA TRP A 240 14.68 -6.50 14.75
C TRP A 240 15.74 -6.31 15.82
N ARG A 241 15.60 -7.08 16.89
CA ARG A 241 16.53 -7.07 18.04
C ARG A 241 16.76 -8.48 18.51
N VAL A 242 18.02 -8.80 18.77
CA VAL A 242 18.42 -10.08 19.33
C VAL A 242 19.28 -9.82 20.54
N ARG A 243 18.96 -10.49 21.65
CA ARG A 243 19.80 -10.55 22.86
C ARG A 243 20.52 -11.87 22.86
N VAL A 244 21.80 -11.83 23.11
CA VAL A 244 22.68 -13.00 23.05
C VAL A 244 23.50 -13.04 24.32
N ASN A 245 23.48 -14.19 25.00
CA ASN A 245 24.30 -14.48 26.19
C ASN A 245 24.14 -13.45 27.31
N THR A 246 22.89 -13.16 27.70
CA THR A 246 22.64 -12.17 28.76
C THR A 246 23.16 -12.60 30.12
N GLU A 247 23.36 -13.89 30.36
CA GLU A 247 23.95 -14.47 31.58
C GLU A 247 25.47 -14.43 31.58
N LYS A 248 26.10 -13.99 30.47
CA LYS A 248 27.58 -13.94 30.33
C LYS A 248 28.24 -15.30 30.60
N GLN A 249 27.64 -16.39 30.11
CA GLN A 249 28.25 -17.70 30.15
C GLN A 249 29.56 -17.69 29.36
N ASP A 250 30.60 -18.34 29.87
CA ASP A 250 31.84 -18.53 29.13
C ASP A 250 31.73 -19.84 28.32
N PHE A 251 31.69 -19.71 26.99
CA PHE A 251 31.65 -20.85 26.11
C PHE A 251 33.02 -21.31 25.62
N GLY A 252 34.09 -20.57 25.92
CA GLY A 252 35.44 -20.86 25.44
C GLY A 252 35.62 -20.81 23.91
N GLN A 253 34.60 -20.35 23.19
CA GLN A 253 34.61 -20.27 21.73
C GLN A 253 33.61 -19.21 21.22
N ASN A 254 33.72 -18.86 19.95
CA ASN A 254 32.86 -17.86 19.31
C ASN A 254 31.38 -18.27 19.28
N ILE A 255 30.51 -17.27 19.38
CA ILE A 255 29.07 -17.45 19.19
C ILE A 255 28.73 -17.10 17.74
N VAL A 256 27.96 -17.93 17.07
CA VAL A 256 27.47 -17.72 15.71
C VAL A 256 25.97 -17.45 15.75
N LEU A 257 25.57 -16.32 15.19
CA LEU A 257 24.17 -15.94 14.98
C LEU A 257 23.83 -16.13 13.51
N HIS A 258 22.91 -17.03 13.20
CA HIS A 258 22.36 -17.23 11.87
C HIS A 258 20.95 -16.66 11.81
N ASP A 259 20.72 -15.65 10.98
CA ASP A 259 19.45 -14.96 10.86
C ASP A 259 18.89 -15.08 9.44
N THR A 260 17.59 -15.38 9.32
CA THR A 260 16.93 -15.64 8.04
C THR A 260 15.55 -14.99 7.96
N ILE A 261 15.18 -14.57 6.75
CA ILE A 261 13.82 -14.19 6.39
C ILE A 261 13.19 -15.39 5.69
N PRO A 262 12.07 -15.94 6.19
CA PRO A 262 11.41 -17.11 5.59
C PRO A 262 10.60 -16.73 4.34
N ASN A 263 11.28 -16.30 3.26
CA ASN A 263 10.64 -15.87 2.01
C ASN A 263 9.97 -17.01 1.22
N ASP A 264 10.20 -18.25 1.59
CA ASP A 264 9.57 -19.46 1.07
C ASP A 264 8.26 -19.82 1.80
N ASP A 265 8.00 -19.20 2.96
CA ASP A 265 6.74 -19.36 3.69
C ASP A 265 5.70 -18.37 3.18
N THR A 266 4.71 -18.87 2.45
CA THR A 266 3.63 -18.07 1.84
C THR A 266 2.73 -17.34 2.84
N SER A 267 2.88 -17.60 4.15
CA SER A 267 2.22 -16.84 5.21
C SER A 267 2.81 -15.46 5.42
N TYR A 268 3.97 -15.18 4.83
CA TYR A 268 4.70 -13.93 4.95
C TYR A 268 5.00 -13.33 3.58
N THR A 269 5.11 -12.01 3.55
CA THR A 269 5.57 -11.31 2.36
C THR A 269 7.09 -11.34 2.30
N PRO A 270 7.68 -11.60 1.12
CA PRO A 270 9.11 -11.54 0.93
C PRO A 270 9.72 -10.21 1.33
N ALA A 271 10.84 -10.24 2.02
CA ALA A 271 11.57 -9.08 2.49
C ALA A 271 13.08 -9.26 2.27
N GLN A 272 13.84 -8.20 2.49
CA GLN A 272 15.30 -8.20 2.42
C GLN A 272 15.88 -7.48 3.64
N TYR A 273 17.05 -7.89 4.08
CA TYR A 273 17.81 -7.13 5.06
C TYR A 273 18.32 -5.82 4.46
N ILE A 274 18.53 -4.86 5.34
CA ILE A 274 19.24 -3.59 5.08
C ILE A 274 20.59 -3.71 5.77
N PRO A 275 21.67 -4.13 5.08
CA PRO A 275 22.96 -4.47 5.69
C PRO A 275 23.53 -3.34 6.54
N GLU A 276 23.40 -2.10 6.09
CA GLU A 276 23.93 -0.91 6.75
C GLU A 276 23.23 -0.60 8.08
N SER A 277 22.09 -1.25 8.34
CA SER A 277 21.35 -1.12 9.60
C SER A 277 21.86 -2.04 10.70
N LEU A 278 22.70 -3.05 10.37
CA LEU A 278 23.23 -3.98 11.35
C LEU A 278 24.17 -3.24 12.33
N LYS A 279 23.83 -3.34 13.60
CA LYS A 279 24.67 -2.85 14.70
C LYS A 279 24.72 -3.88 15.82
N ILE A 280 25.88 -4.12 16.32
CA ILE A 280 26.14 -5.06 17.41
C ILE A 280 26.75 -4.28 18.56
N TYR A 281 26.16 -4.45 19.74
CA TYR A 281 26.61 -3.80 20.97
C TYR A 281 26.99 -4.85 22.00
N LYS A 282 28.14 -4.67 22.65
CA LYS A 282 28.48 -5.36 23.87
C LYS A 282 27.81 -4.60 25.01
N ALA A 283 27.03 -5.26 25.84
CA ALA A 283 26.24 -4.58 26.87
C ALA A 283 25.91 -5.47 28.06
N ASP A 284 25.73 -4.87 29.21
CA ASP A 284 25.09 -5.51 30.36
C ASP A 284 23.58 -5.48 30.18
N ILE A 285 23.02 -6.62 29.79
CA ILE A 285 21.60 -6.73 29.56
C ILE A 285 20.91 -7.21 30.84
N THR A 286 20.43 -6.27 31.64
CA THR A 286 19.67 -6.53 32.86
C THR A 286 18.20 -6.27 32.66
N GLY A 287 17.46 -7.27 32.15
CA GLY A 287 16.02 -7.19 31.94
C GLY A 287 15.60 -6.91 30.48
N GLY A 288 14.29 -6.99 30.24
CA GLY A 288 13.73 -6.88 28.90
C GLY A 288 13.67 -5.46 28.39
N THR A 289 14.71 -4.99 27.73
CA THR A 289 14.69 -3.70 27.07
C THR A 289 14.41 -3.87 25.59
N SER A 290 13.54 -3.04 25.05
CA SER A 290 13.31 -2.92 23.60
C SER A 290 14.29 -1.95 22.93
N ALA A 291 15.18 -1.35 23.68
CA ALA A 291 16.18 -0.37 23.24
C ALA A 291 17.58 -0.84 23.61
N VAL A 292 18.58 -0.28 22.93
CA VAL A 292 20.00 -0.48 23.27
C VAL A 292 20.23 -0.10 24.73
N PRO A 293 20.82 -0.98 25.55
CA PRO A 293 21.06 -0.69 26.95
C PRO A 293 21.93 0.55 27.14
N PRO A 294 21.73 1.34 28.21
CA PRO A 294 22.65 2.43 28.56
C PRO A 294 24.06 1.91 28.78
N GLY A 295 25.05 2.63 28.26
CA GLY A 295 26.48 2.26 28.41
C GLY A 295 26.92 1.12 27.48
N ALA A 296 26.10 0.70 26.54
CA ALA A 296 26.44 -0.31 25.53
C ALA A 296 27.58 0.20 24.63
N GLU A 297 28.55 -0.65 24.36
CA GLU A 297 29.71 -0.37 23.50
C GLU A 297 29.39 -0.90 22.09
N LEU A 298 29.48 -0.02 21.09
CA LEU A 298 29.32 -0.41 19.69
C LEU A 298 30.54 -1.20 19.21
N MET A 299 30.29 -2.41 18.72
CA MET A 299 31.33 -3.31 18.21
C MET A 299 31.74 -2.95 16.77
N VAL A 300 32.99 -3.28 16.44
CA VAL A 300 33.62 -2.99 15.15
C VAL A 300 33.71 -4.27 14.32
N GLU A 301 33.14 -4.24 13.10
CA GLU A 301 33.26 -5.33 12.14
C GLU A 301 34.74 -5.58 11.76
N GLY A 302 35.11 -6.84 11.60
CA GLY A 302 36.49 -7.27 11.37
C GLY A 302 37.30 -7.45 12.66
N THR A 303 37.10 -6.59 13.67
CA THR A 303 37.78 -6.66 14.97
C THR A 303 37.01 -7.53 15.97
N ASP A 304 35.78 -7.17 16.29
CA ASP A 304 35.00 -7.79 17.35
C ASP A 304 34.06 -8.89 16.82
N TYR A 305 33.64 -8.75 15.58
CA TYR A 305 32.78 -9.71 14.89
C TYR A 305 33.09 -9.75 13.38
N THR A 306 32.57 -10.75 12.72
CA THR A 306 32.49 -10.80 11.24
C THR A 306 31.06 -11.05 10.82
N VAL A 307 30.66 -10.55 9.63
CA VAL A 307 29.36 -10.83 9.04
C VAL A 307 29.52 -11.37 7.63
N ALA A 308 28.69 -12.37 7.29
CA ALA A 308 28.59 -12.94 5.95
C ALA A 308 27.13 -12.87 5.49
N TRP A 309 26.88 -12.08 4.46
CA TRP A 309 25.55 -11.95 3.83
C TRP A 309 25.42 -12.92 2.65
N ASN A 310 24.22 -13.49 2.47
CA ASN A 310 23.93 -14.14 1.20
C ASN A 310 23.71 -13.09 0.08
N SER A 311 23.80 -13.54 -1.18
CA SER A 311 23.75 -12.65 -2.35
C SER A 311 22.44 -11.86 -2.49
N ASN A 312 21.35 -12.32 -1.89
CA ASN A 312 20.02 -11.72 -2.00
C ASN A 312 19.60 -10.94 -0.75
N TYR A 313 20.48 -10.83 0.24
CA TYR A 313 20.18 -10.21 1.54
C TYR A 313 18.94 -10.77 2.22
N THR A 314 18.77 -12.10 2.19
CA THR A 314 17.67 -12.82 2.86
C THR A 314 18.17 -13.67 4.03
N SER A 315 19.47 -13.79 4.21
CA SER A 315 20.12 -14.38 5.38
C SER A 315 21.50 -13.77 5.63
N PHE A 316 21.94 -13.86 6.86
CA PHE A 316 23.31 -13.54 7.24
C PHE A 316 23.78 -14.37 8.42
N ASP A 317 25.11 -14.53 8.52
CA ASP A 317 25.79 -15.12 9.66
C ASP A 317 26.67 -14.06 10.32
N VAL A 318 26.53 -13.89 11.63
CA VAL A 318 27.45 -13.09 12.44
C VAL A 318 28.24 -14.01 13.34
N THR A 319 29.56 -13.91 13.31
CA THR A 319 30.44 -14.58 14.26
C THR A 319 30.94 -13.56 15.30
N LEU A 320 30.46 -13.69 16.53
CA LEU A 320 30.88 -12.89 17.69
C LEU A 320 32.14 -13.53 18.31
N LYS A 321 33.23 -12.78 18.36
CA LYS A 321 34.57 -13.31 18.71
C LYS A 321 34.81 -13.49 20.21
N ASP A 322 34.01 -12.83 21.06
CA ASP A 322 34.11 -12.96 22.52
C ASP A 322 32.91 -13.80 23.03
N GLY A 323 33.12 -15.08 23.26
CA GLY A 323 32.10 -16.00 23.73
C GLY A 323 31.71 -15.82 25.20
N THR A 324 32.32 -14.89 25.91
CA THR A 324 31.99 -14.58 27.33
C THR A 324 31.10 -13.37 27.48
N ALA A 325 30.97 -12.58 26.43
CA ALA A 325 30.23 -11.31 26.46
C ALA A 325 28.75 -11.47 26.22
N SER A 326 27.98 -10.49 26.71
CA SER A 326 26.57 -10.32 26.39
C SER A 326 26.42 -9.28 25.26
N TYR A 327 25.54 -9.59 24.29
CA TYR A 327 25.38 -8.75 23.11
C TYR A 327 23.92 -8.36 22.87
N PHE A 328 23.75 -7.14 22.37
CA PHE A 328 22.50 -6.62 21.85
C PHE A 328 22.68 -6.32 20.37
N VAL A 329 22.01 -7.10 19.51
CA VAL A 329 22.12 -6.98 18.06
C VAL A 329 20.86 -6.32 17.52
N THR A 330 21.02 -5.29 16.67
CA THR A 330 19.92 -4.60 16.00
C THR A 330 20.15 -4.57 14.49
N TYR A 331 19.09 -4.70 13.74
CA TYR A 331 19.09 -4.60 12.29
C TYR A 331 17.67 -4.40 11.77
N SER A 332 17.56 -4.10 10.48
CA SER A 332 16.27 -3.82 9.83
C SER A 332 16.10 -4.62 8.56
N THR A 333 14.84 -4.86 8.22
CA THR A 333 14.43 -5.41 6.92
C THR A 333 13.48 -4.46 6.23
N THR A 334 13.36 -4.59 4.92
CA THR A 334 12.24 -4.01 4.17
C THR A 334 10.93 -4.64 4.63
N THR A 335 9.85 -3.87 4.56
CA THR A 335 8.49 -4.33 4.78
C THR A 335 7.64 -3.74 3.67
N PRO A 336 6.99 -4.56 2.82
CA PRO A 336 6.08 -4.04 1.80
C PRO A 336 4.98 -3.19 2.43
N ASN A 337 4.60 -2.13 1.72
CA ASN A 337 3.57 -1.20 2.19
C ASN A 337 2.19 -1.64 1.71
N ASP A 338 1.79 -2.87 2.02
CA ASP A 338 0.56 -3.51 1.57
C ASP A 338 -0.25 -4.15 2.71
N GLY A 339 0.15 -3.92 3.96
CA GLY A 339 -0.51 -4.45 5.15
C GLY A 339 -0.19 -5.90 5.46
N THR A 340 0.70 -6.55 4.72
CA THR A 340 1.10 -7.94 4.95
C THR A 340 2.10 -8.07 6.10
N LYS A 341 2.37 -9.30 6.50
CA LYS A 341 3.32 -9.62 7.57
C LYS A 341 4.68 -10.01 6.98
N VAL A 342 5.73 -9.60 7.66
CA VAL A 342 7.08 -10.14 7.48
C VAL A 342 7.50 -10.88 8.74
N ALA A 343 8.27 -11.95 8.59
CA ALA A 343 8.85 -12.67 9.70
C ALA A 343 10.37 -12.66 9.62
N ASN A 344 10.99 -12.88 10.76
CA ASN A 344 12.43 -13.00 10.87
C ASN A 344 12.79 -14.04 11.91
N ILE A 345 13.70 -14.94 11.58
CA ILE A 345 14.07 -16.11 12.39
C ILE A 345 15.56 -16.04 12.69
N VAL A 346 15.93 -16.23 13.95
CA VAL A 346 17.33 -16.36 14.38
C VAL A 346 17.58 -17.72 15.01
N ALA A 347 18.69 -18.32 14.65
CA ALA A 347 19.29 -19.46 15.34
C ALA A 347 20.67 -19.08 15.86
N LEU A 348 21.05 -19.58 17.03
CA LEU A 348 22.34 -19.35 17.66
C LEU A 348 23.08 -20.67 17.84
N SER A 349 24.36 -20.65 17.60
CA SER A 349 25.25 -21.80 17.81
C SER A 349 26.63 -21.35 18.27
N LEU A 350 27.41 -22.27 18.73
CA LEU A 350 28.85 -22.10 18.93
C LEU A 350 29.59 -22.42 17.64
N ALA A 351 30.88 -22.07 17.57
CA ALA A 351 31.71 -22.31 16.39
C ALA A 351 31.81 -23.80 16.04
N ASP A 352 31.67 -24.71 16.99
CA ASP A 352 31.66 -26.17 16.78
C ASP A 352 30.29 -26.70 16.32
N GLY A 353 29.29 -25.84 16.14
CA GLY A 353 27.92 -26.19 15.72
C GLY A 353 26.96 -26.54 16.86
N THR A 354 27.39 -26.49 18.11
CA THR A 354 26.51 -26.67 19.28
C THR A 354 25.40 -25.62 19.29
N LYS A 355 24.14 -26.03 19.28
CA LYS A 355 22.98 -25.11 19.27
C LYS A 355 22.75 -24.45 20.62
N LEU A 356 22.59 -23.13 20.64
CA LEU A 356 22.42 -22.31 21.85
C LEU A 356 21.00 -21.76 22.02
N ALA A 357 20.35 -21.35 20.94
CA ALA A 357 19.08 -20.68 21.03
C ALA A 357 17.99 -21.59 21.58
N GLN A 358 17.33 -21.16 22.63
CA GLN A 358 16.16 -21.80 23.20
C GLN A 358 15.05 -20.78 23.34
N ASN A 359 13.88 -21.11 22.86
CA ASN A 359 12.68 -20.32 23.10
C ASN A 359 12.04 -20.82 24.39
N THR A 360 12.04 -20.02 25.46
CA THR A 360 11.44 -20.39 26.74
C THR A 360 9.94 -20.60 26.66
N SER A 361 9.23 -19.95 25.71
CA SER A 361 7.81 -20.20 25.42
C SER A 361 7.59 -21.50 24.62
N ARG A 362 8.66 -22.06 24.03
CA ARG A 362 8.65 -23.34 23.30
C ARG A 362 9.90 -24.14 23.66
N PRO A 363 9.91 -24.83 24.81
CA PRO A 363 11.06 -25.63 25.23
C PRO A 363 11.49 -26.58 24.13
N GLY A 364 12.81 -26.63 23.86
CA GLY A 364 13.39 -27.47 22.80
C GLY A 364 13.43 -26.83 21.40
N ALA A 365 12.89 -25.62 21.20
CA ALA A 365 13.04 -24.90 19.95
C ALA A 365 14.47 -24.30 19.83
N LEU A 366 15.15 -24.64 18.73
CA LEU A 366 16.53 -24.20 18.45
C LEU A 366 16.58 -22.89 17.64
N SER A 367 15.44 -22.21 17.48
CA SER A 367 15.35 -20.91 16.80
C SER A 367 14.29 -20.04 17.46
N MET A 368 14.42 -18.73 17.25
CA MET A 368 13.48 -17.72 17.72
C MET A 368 12.91 -16.97 16.53
N LYS A 369 11.58 -16.82 16.46
CA LYS A 369 10.87 -16.09 15.41
C LYS A 369 10.22 -14.84 15.99
N ALA A 370 10.29 -13.75 15.25
CA ALA A 370 9.51 -12.55 15.49
C ALA A 370 8.78 -12.13 14.20
N GLU A 371 7.67 -11.42 14.34
CA GLU A 371 6.83 -10.96 13.24
C GLU A 371 6.64 -9.44 13.33
N ALA A 372 6.50 -8.80 12.18
CA ALA A 372 6.14 -7.38 12.06
C ALA A 372 5.11 -7.21 10.94
N THR A 373 4.21 -6.24 11.11
CA THR A 373 3.20 -5.88 10.11
C THR A 373 3.34 -4.43 9.73
N SER A 374 2.89 -4.05 8.53
CA SER A 374 2.87 -2.66 8.09
C SER A 374 2.07 -1.76 9.05
N LEU A 375 2.51 -0.51 9.20
CA LEU A 375 1.83 0.52 10.01
C LEU A 375 0.49 0.94 9.41
N ILE A 376 0.36 0.82 8.10
CA ILE A 376 -0.84 1.14 7.34
C ILE A 376 -1.16 -0.04 6.45
N SER A 377 -2.43 -0.35 6.35
CA SER A 377 -2.94 -1.34 5.41
C SER A 377 -4.22 -0.82 4.77
N GLY A 378 -4.64 -1.40 3.67
CA GLY A 378 -5.90 -1.02 3.06
C GLY A 378 -6.16 -1.73 1.75
N THR A 379 -7.43 -1.80 1.40
CA THR A 379 -7.93 -2.36 0.15
C THR A 379 -8.99 -1.43 -0.44
N ILE A 380 -9.13 -1.47 -1.74
CA ILE A 380 -10.16 -0.74 -2.46
C ILE A 380 -10.69 -1.64 -3.57
N VAL A 381 -11.98 -1.59 -3.80
CA VAL A 381 -12.63 -2.29 -4.90
C VAL A 381 -13.52 -1.30 -5.65
N ALA A 382 -13.70 -1.55 -6.93
CA ALA A 382 -14.58 -0.76 -7.76
C ALA A 382 -15.32 -1.66 -8.76
N SER A 383 -16.35 -1.14 -9.37
CA SER A 383 -16.99 -1.71 -10.54
C SER A 383 -17.07 -0.66 -11.65
N THR A 384 -17.53 -1.08 -12.82
CA THR A 384 -17.67 -0.20 -13.97
C THR A 384 -19.08 -0.17 -14.49
N ALA A 385 -19.44 0.91 -15.13
CA ALA A 385 -20.64 1.04 -15.92
C ALA A 385 -20.25 1.26 -17.38
N TYR A 386 -21.10 0.83 -18.27
CA TYR A 386 -20.90 0.87 -19.72
C TYR A 386 -21.92 1.81 -20.34
N GLN A 387 -21.53 2.51 -21.40
CA GLN A 387 -22.41 3.33 -22.21
C GLN A 387 -22.27 2.95 -23.68
N ILE A 388 -23.35 2.97 -24.40
CA ILE A 388 -23.28 2.85 -25.85
C ILE A 388 -23.12 4.24 -26.45
N LYS A 389 -22.02 4.45 -27.15
CA LYS A 389 -21.70 5.69 -27.86
C LYS A 389 -22.04 5.54 -29.32
N ILE A 390 -22.88 6.44 -29.84
CA ILE A 390 -23.27 6.53 -31.26
C ILE A 390 -22.59 7.79 -31.83
N ASN A 391 -21.83 7.63 -32.91
CA ASN A 391 -21.27 8.74 -33.67
C ASN A 391 -22.02 8.85 -34.97
N LYS A 392 -22.66 10.00 -35.23
CA LYS A 392 -23.35 10.31 -36.47
C LYS A 392 -22.58 11.36 -37.25
N THR A 393 -22.20 10.99 -38.47
CA THR A 393 -21.54 11.91 -39.41
C THR A 393 -22.32 11.92 -40.73
N ASP A 394 -22.20 13.02 -41.46
CA ASP A 394 -22.64 13.12 -42.84
C ASP A 394 -21.82 12.19 -43.75
N ALA A 395 -22.46 11.48 -44.64
CA ALA A 395 -21.78 10.47 -45.43
C ALA A 395 -20.81 11.03 -46.47
N PHE A 396 -20.94 12.28 -46.86
CA PHE A 396 -20.11 12.93 -47.88
C PHE A 396 -19.05 13.84 -47.27
N THR A 397 -19.45 14.67 -46.31
CA THR A 397 -18.57 15.67 -45.72
C THR A 397 -17.81 15.17 -44.49
N LEU A 398 -18.24 14.04 -43.94
CA LEU A 398 -17.79 13.49 -42.65
C LEU A 398 -17.98 14.43 -41.45
N SER A 399 -18.74 15.52 -41.67
CA SER A 399 -19.04 16.47 -40.59
C SER A 399 -19.99 15.86 -39.56
N PRO A 400 -19.85 16.24 -38.28
CA PRO A 400 -20.78 15.80 -37.23
C PRO A 400 -22.21 16.22 -37.53
N VAL A 401 -23.18 15.33 -37.25
CA VAL A 401 -24.60 15.59 -37.47
C VAL A 401 -25.33 15.61 -36.13
N GLN A 402 -25.86 16.76 -35.77
CA GLN A 402 -26.65 16.99 -34.55
C GLN A 402 -28.14 16.65 -34.80
N GLY A 403 -28.84 16.21 -33.75
CA GLY A 403 -30.30 16.06 -33.74
C GLY A 403 -30.83 14.75 -34.26
N ALA A 404 -29.97 13.79 -34.61
CA ALA A 404 -30.43 12.43 -34.96
C ALA A 404 -30.88 11.71 -33.69
N VAL A 405 -32.09 11.15 -33.69
CA VAL A 405 -32.64 10.41 -32.56
C VAL A 405 -32.52 8.92 -32.81
N TYR A 406 -31.96 8.18 -31.84
CA TYR A 406 -31.79 6.75 -31.87
C TYR A 406 -32.58 6.07 -30.75
N THR A 407 -33.18 4.93 -31.07
CA THR A 407 -33.69 3.97 -30.09
C THR A 407 -32.63 2.87 -29.90
N VAL A 408 -32.21 2.63 -28.68
CA VAL A 408 -31.27 1.57 -28.30
C VAL A 408 -32.02 0.60 -27.40
N THR A 409 -32.16 -0.66 -27.83
CA THR A 409 -32.95 -1.69 -27.13
C THR A 409 -32.11 -2.94 -26.94
N ALA A 410 -32.09 -3.51 -25.75
CA ALA A 410 -31.43 -4.79 -25.52
C ALA A 410 -32.13 -5.90 -26.34
N ALA A 411 -31.32 -6.76 -26.96
CA ALA A 411 -31.86 -7.77 -27.89
C ALA A 411 -32.69 -8.83 -27.18
N ASP A 412 -32.37 -9.13 -25.94
CA ASP A 412 -32.99 -10.15 -25.09
C ASP A 412 -33.94 -9.57 -24.01
N ASP A 413 -34.10 -8.23 -23.97
CA ASP A 413 -35.01 -7.55 -23.05
C ASP A 413 -35.56 -6.25 -23.67
N ALA A 414 -36.71 -6.32 -24.27
CA ALA A 414 -37.34 -5.16 -24.91
C ALA A 414 -37.77 -4.06 -23.95
N SER A 415 -37.90 -4.36 -22.66
CA SER A 415 -38.16 -3.34 -21.61
C SER A 415 -36.97 -2.43 -21.39
N GLU A 416 -35.74 -2.90 -21.69
CA GLU A 416 -34.52 -2.16 -21.62
C GLU A 416 -34.29 -1.37 -22.91
N THR A 417 -35.01 -0.26 -23.02
CA THR A 417 -34.99 0.63 -24.18
C THR A 417 -34.68 2.05 -23.75
N THR A 418 -33.78 2.72 -24.48
CA THR A 418 -33.36 4.11 -24.23
C THR A 418 -33.42 4.89 -25.56
N GLU A 419 -33.94 6.12 -25.55
CA GLU A 419 -33.80 7.05 -26.66
C GLU A 419 -32.68 8.05 -26.39
N VAL A 420 -31.85 8.30 -27.41
CA VAL A 420 -30.72 9.22 -27.32
C VAL A 420 -30.66 10.10 -28.56
N THR A 421 -30.18 11.33 -28.37
CA THR A 421 -30.09 12.32 -29.46
C THR A 421 -28.64 12.79 -29.62
N THR A 422 -28.16 12.87 -30.86
CA THR A 422 -26.82 13.38 -31.15
C THR A 422 -26.71 14.86 -30.87
N ASN A 423 -25.63 15.26 -30.18
CA ASN A 423 -25.27 16.63 -29.88
C ASN A 423 -24.55 17.33 -31.06
N GLU A 424 -24.08 18.55 -30.87
CA GLU A 424 -23.34 19.34 -31.85
C GLU A 424 -22.07 18.66 -32.41
N LYS A 425 -21.51 17.70 -31.65
CA LYS A 425 -20.35 16.87 -32.06
C LYS A 425 -20.78 15.60 -32.77
N GLY A 426 -22.06 15.44 -33.08
CA GLY A 426 -22.61 14.23 -33.69
C GLY A 426 -22.62 13.01 -32.76
N VAL A 427 -22.49 13.19 -31.44
CA VAL A 427 -22.38 12.12 -30.45
C VAL A 427 -23.64 12.01 -29.64
N ALA A 428 -24.15 10.77 -29.51
CA ALA A 428 -25.17 10.40 -28.54
C ALA A 428 -24.60 9.33 -27.58
N LEU A 429 -24.95 9.43 -26.29
CA LEU A 429 -24.61 8.45 -25.27
C LEU A 429 -25.88 7.93 -24.62
N THR A 430 -25.96 6.62 -24.41
CA THR A 430 -27.07 6.02 -23.63
C THR A 430 -26.90 6.33 -22.13
N LYS A 431 -27.88 5.94 -21.32
CA LYS A 431 -27.67 5.76 -19.89
C LYS A 431 -26.54 4.76 -19.65
N THR A 432 -26.00 4.72 -18.45
CA THR A 432 -25.04 3.69 -18.02
C THR A 432 -25.74 2.34 -17.80
N TYR A 433 -25.07 1.28 -18.20
CA TYR A 433 -25.46 -0.10 -17.97
C TYR A 433 -24.54 -0.77 -16.95
N ASP A 434 -25.12 -1.59 -16.08
CA ASP A 434 -24.36 -2.38 -15.11
C ASP A 434 -23.60 -3.53 -15.78
N GLN A 435 -22.66 -4.12 -15.06
CA GLN A 435 -21.86 -5.25 -15.52
C GLN A 435 -22.68 -6.44 -16.02
N LYS A 436 -23.93 -6.62 -15.54
CA LYS A 436 -24.84 -7.66 -16.06
C LYS A 436 -25.15 -7.53 -17.56
N TRP A 437 -24.90 -6.35 -18.12
CA TRP A 437 -25.09 -6.05 -19.54
C TRP A 437 -23.84 -6.22 -20.40
N GLU A 438 -22.69 -6.54 -19.76
CA GLU A 438 -21.47 -6.85 -20.47
C GLU A 438 -21.66 -8.04 -21.41
N GLY A 439 -21.17 -7.90 -22.64
CA GLY A 439 -21.32 -8.93 -23.69
C GLY A 439 -22.73 -9.09 -24.26
N LYS A 440 -23.70 -8.29 -23.78
CA LYS A 440 -25.06 -8.31 -24.33
C LYS A 440 -25.17 -7.55 -25.63
N THR A 441 -26.09 -8.00 -26.50
CA THR A 441 -26.35 -7.37 -27.80
C THR A 441 -27.43 -6.31 -27.66
N PHE A 442 -27.22 -5.15 -28.27
CA PHE A 442 -28.21 -4.09 -28.37
C PHE A 442 -28.53 -3.82 -29.84
N LYS A 443 -29.82 -3.60 -30.12
CA LYS A 443 -30.32 -3.13 -31.43
C LYS A 443 -30.36 -1.62 -31.40
N ILE A 444 -29.67 -0.98 -32.33
CA ILE A 444 -29.64 0.48 -32.50
C ILE A 444 -30.41 0.81 -33.77
N LYS A 445 -31.44 1.63 -33.64
CA LYS A 445 -32.25 2.07 -34.76
C LYS A 445 -32.40 3.57 -34.77
N GLU A 446 -32.06 4.24 -35.85
CA GLU A 446 -32.40 5.63 -36.04
C GLU A 446 -33.90 5.80 -36.09
N LYS A 447 -34.47 6.58 -35.18
CA LYS A 447 -35.94 6.83 -35.08
C LYS A 447 -36.34 8.08 -35.84
N THR A 448 -35.50 9.12 -35.76
CA THR A 448 -35.75 10.40 -36.41
C THR A 448 -34.46 10.94 -36.99
N ALA A 449 -34.48 11.21 -38.30
CA ALA A 449 -33.39 11.91 -38.96
C ALA A 449 -33.46 13.42 -38.68
N PRO A 450 -32.34 14.13 -38.55
CA PRO A 450 -32.32 15.57 -38.44
C PRO A 450 -32.82 16.25 -39.72
N ALA A 451 -33.17 17.54 -39.63
CA ALA A 451 -33.58 18.34 -40.78
C ALA A 451 -32.51 18.29 -41.89
N GLY A 452 -32.95 17.97 -43.12
CA GLY A 452 -32.07 17.82 -44.28
C GLY A 452 -31.52 16.42 -44.52
N TYR A 453 -31.80 15.46 -43.63
CA TYR A 453 -31.41 14.06 -43.76
C TYR A 453 -32.63 13.15 -43.87
N LYS A 454 -32.44 11.98 -44.48
CA LYS A 454 -33.47 10.94 -44.58
C LYS A 454 -33.07 9.74 -43.71
N LEU A 455 -34.07 9.07 -43.13
CA LEU A 455 -33.91 7.76 -42.47
C LEU A 455 -33.50 6.70 -43.48
#